data_60958e79f13e2d2026662885b6da25b6
#
_entry.id   60958e79f13e2d2026662885b6da25b6
#
_cell.length_a   1.000
_cell.length_b   1.000
_cell.length_c   1.000
_cell.angle_alpha   90.00
_cell.angle_beta   90.00
_cell.angle_gamma   90.00
#
_symmetry.space_group_name_H-M   'P 1'
#
loop_
_entity.id
_entity.type
_entity.pdbx_description
1 polymer ?
#
loop_
_entity_poly.entity_id
_entity_poly.type
_entity_poly.pdbx_seq_one_letter_code
_entity_poly.pdbx_strand_id
1 'polypeptide(L)'
;LKEEERNVRAAERNEIVTILEACTNCRDQVLILLTSELGFRIGEILGIDYTKDIDYENHEIRVDFRDDNENDARAKNAEERRGRVSDDTFEFLLYYIGEYWDILQKQEYLFINIKGDTIGKPLRVDSVYDMFERMEKKTGIKITPHMLRRYYANTRWEADWPLEMISQALGHKHLDTTIRYLNVLDDKLKTASQEFYRRYSKLYGVEQFLESRR
;
A
#
# COMPACT_ATOMS: atom_id res chain seq x y z
N LEU A 1 -0.45 17.41 -11.75
CA LEU A 1 0.15 16.38 -12.61
C LEU A 1 -0.74 15.13 -12.50
N LYS A 2 -1.39 14.74 -13.62
CA LYS A 2 -2.00 13.42 -13.73
C LYS A 2 -0.84 12.42 -13.76
N GLU A 3 -0.66 11.65 -12.69
CA GLU A 3 0.07 10.39 -12.79
C GLU A 3 -0.70 9.55 -13.83
N GLU A 4 -0.12 9.42 -15.01
CA GLU A 4 -0.55 8.41 -15.95
C GLU A 4 -0.34 7.07 -15.23
N GLU A 5 -1.41 6.29 -15.06
CA GLU A 5 -1.39 4.90 -14.61
C GLU A 5 -0.71 4.03 -15.68
N ARG A 6 0.57 4.32 -15.96
CA ARG A 6 1.40 3.49 -16.82
C ARG A 6 1.72 2.20 -16.06
N ASN A 7 1.93 1.13 -16.79
CA ASN A 7 2.38 -0.20 -16.33
C ASN A 7 3.65 -0.12 -15.47
N VAL A 8 3.54 0.44 -14.27
CA VAL A 8 4.62 0.52 -13.30
C VAL A 8 4.66 -0.82 -12.58
N ARG A 9 5.83 -1.46 -12.52
CA ARG A 9 5.98 -2.72 -11.76
C ARG A 9 5.69 -2.51 -10.27
N ALA A 10 5.41 -3.58 -9.55
CA ALA A 10 5.42 -3.56 -8.09
C ALA A 10 6.87 -3.41 -7.58
N ALA A 11 7.04 -2.85 -6.39
CA ALA A 11 8.29 -2.96 -5.66
C ALA A 11 8.48 -4.41 -5.19
N GLU A 12 9.72 -4.82 -4.99
CA GLU A 12 10.08 -6.09 -4.38
C GLU A 12 10.41 -5.92 -2.89
N ARG A 13 10.21 -6.96 -2.10
CA ARG A 13 10.48 -6.91 -0.65
C ARG A 13 11.91 -6.51 -0.32
N ASN A 14 12.89 -7.08 -1.01
CA ASN A 14 14.31 -6.77 -0.82
C ASN A 14 14.64 -5.32 -1.18
N GLU A 15 14.00 -4.76 -2.20
CA GLU A 15 14.14 -3.35 -2.57
C GLU A 15 13.61 -2.44 -1.46
N ILE A 16 12.42 -2.78 -0.89
CA ILE A 16 11.83 -2.03 0.23
C ILE A 16 12.76 -2.06 1.44
N VAL A 17 13.31 -3.23 1.80
CA VAL A 17 14.26 -3.37 2.91
C VAL A 17 15.50 -2.50 2.68
N THR A 18 16.09 -2.56 1.49
CA THR A 18 17.28 -1.75 1.15
C THR A 18 17.00 -0.24 1.25
N ILE A 19 15.82 0.21 0.82
CA ILE A 19 15.43 1.63 0.95
C ILE A 19 15.19 2.01 2.41
N LEU A 20 14.58 1.15 3.22
CA LEU A 20 14.38 1.38 4.66
C LEU A 20 15.73 1.53 5.39
N GLU A 21 16.72 0.68 5.07
CA GLU A 21 18.07 0.75 5.62
C GLU A 21 18.83 2.03 5.17
N ALA A 22 18.53 2.52 3.97
CA ALA A 22 19.11 3.74 3.43
C ALA A 22 18.52 5.03 4.02
N CYS A 23 17.34 4.96 4.66
CA CYS A 23 16.72 6.10 5.33
C CYS A 23 17.58 6.62 6.48
N THR A 24 17.59 7.94 6.67
CA THR A 24 18.38 8.60 7.73
C THR A 24 17.52 9.09 8.90
N ASN A 25 16.23 8.84 8.87
CA ASN A 25 15.26 9.25 9.90
C ASN A 25 14.06 8.32 9.91
N CYS A 26 13.41 8.18 11.06
CA CYS A 26 12.28 7.27 11.25
C CYS A 26 10.99 7.75 10.56
N ARG A 27 10.82 9.08 10.31
CA ARG A 27 9.65 9.58 9.56
C ARG A 27 9.59 8.95 8.16
N ASP A 28 10.70 8.94 7.42
CA ASP A 28 10.76 8.40 6.07
C ASP A 28 10.55 6.89 6.08
N GLN A 29 11.09 6.19 7.08
CA GLN A 29 10.87 4.75 7.27
C GLN A 29 9.39 4.43 7.53
N VAL A 30 8.74 5.13 8.46
CA VAL A 30 7.31 4.94 8.76
C VAL A 30 6.44 5.25 7.54
N LEU A 31 6.75 6.30 6.78
CA LEU A 31 6.01 6.62 5.55
C LEU A 31 6.08 5.48 4.53
N ILE A 32 7.25 4.89 4.31
CA ILE A 32 7.44 3.75 3.41
C ILE A 32 6.69 2.52 3.93
N LEU A 33 6.80 2.20 5.22
CA LEU A 33 6.10 1.08 5.85
C LEU A 33 4.58 1.21 5.73
N LEU A 34 4.01 2.36 6.11
CA LEU A 34 2.58 2.58 6.02
C LEU A 34 2.08 2.51 4.57
N THR A 35 2.83 3.07 3.62
CA THR A 35 2.45 2.99 2.20
C THR A 35 2.45 1.55 1.69
N SER A 36 3.42 0.73 2.11
CA SER A 36 3.54 -0.67 1.68
C SER A 36 2.58 -1.62 2.39
N GLU A 37 2.18 -1.33 3.64
CA GLU A 37 1.28 -2.19 4.41
C GLU A 37 -0.20 -1.85 4.28
N LEU A 38 -0.54 -0.58 4.00
CA LEU A 38 -1.94 -0.14 3.85
C LEU A 38 -2.39 -0.07 2.39
N GLY A 39 -1.46 0.08 1.45
CA GLY A 39 -1.78 0.27 0.05
C GLY A 39 -2.55 1.57 -0.24
N PHE A 40 -2.56 2.54 0.65
CA PHE A 40 -3.19 3.83 0.46
C PHE A 40 -2.43 4.69 -0.57
N ARG A 41 -3.12 5.64 -1.21
CA ARG A 41 -2.45 6.61 -2.07
C ARG A 41 -1.59 7.54 -1.23
N ILE A 42 -0.49 8.05 -1.82
CA ILE A 42 0.41 8.92 -1.07
C ILE A 42 -0.31 10.15 -0.50
N GLY A 43 -1.26 10.75 -1.23
CA GLY A 43 -2.07 11.84 -0.70
C GLY A 43 -2.95 11.44 0.48
N GLU A 44 -3.41 10.19 0.54
CA GLU A 44 -4.19 9.66 1.65
C GLU A 44 -3.28 9.43 2.89
N ILE A 45 -2.07 8.90 2.68
CA ILE A 45 -1.06 8.74 3.75
C ILE A 45 -0.67 10.09 4.34
N LEU A 46 -0.44 11.11 3.51
CA LEU A 46 -0.05 12.44 3.97
C LEU A 46 -1.21 13.24 4.61
N GLY A 47 -2.45 12.84 4.36
CA GLY A 47 -3.63 13.42 4.97
C GLY A 47 -4.03 12.81 6.32
N ILE A 48 -3.30 11.82 6.83
CA ILE A 48 -3.59 11.17 8.11
C ILE A 48 -3.47 12.19 9.25
N ASP A 49 -4.55 12.36 9.99
CA ASP A 49 -4.60 13.05 11.27
C ASP A 49 -4.33 12.04 12.39
N TYR A 50 -3.17 12.15 13.04
CA TYR A 50 -2.77 11.15 14.04
C TYR A 50 -3.66 11.16 15.29
N THR A 51 -4.44 12.22 15.51
CA THR A 51 -5.34 12.37 16.66
C THR A 51 -6.71 11.73 16.45
N LYS A 52 -7.12 11.53 15.19
CA LYS A 52 -8.47 11.09 14.82
C LYS A 52 -8.51 9.82 13.95
N ASP A 53 -7.47 9.61 13.12
CA ASP A 53 -7.48 8.57 12.10
C ASP A 53 -6.77 7.29 12.54
N ILE A 54 -6.08 7.30 13.68
CA ILE A 54 -5.38 6.14 14.21
C ILE A 54 -6.19 5.51 15.35
N ASP A 55 -6.58 4.26 15.16
CA ASP A 55 -7.09 3.41 16.23
C ASP A 55 -5.90 2.72 16.91
N TYR A 56 -5.50 3.28 18.04
CA TYR A 56 -4.34 2.84 18.80
C TYR A 56 -4.52 1.48 19.49
N GLU A 57 -5.75 1.04 19.66
CA GLU A 57 -6.07 -0.25 20.28
C GLU A 57 -6.03 -1.40 19.27
N ASN A 58 -6.56 -1.13 18.06
CA ASN A 58 -6.67 -2.15 17.00
C ASN A 58 -5.56 -2.09 15.94
N HIS A 59 -4.61 -1.15 16.06
CA HIS A 59 -3.53 -0.89 15.09
C HIS A 59 -4.06 -0.61 13.68
N GLU A 60 -5.20 0.11 13.60
CA GLU A 60 -5.85 0.47 12.35
C GLU A 60 -5.66 1.95 12.03
N ILE A 61 -5.56 2.24 10.75
CA ILE A 61 -5.49 3.61 10.23
C ILE A 61 -6.64 3.81 9.25
N ARG A 62 -7.40 4.87 9.48
CA ARG A 62 -8.54 5.27 8.68
C ARG A 62 -8.12 6.31 7.65
N VAL A 63 -8.67 6.20 6.45
CA VAL A 63 -8.68 7.29 5.47
C VAL A 63 -10.03 7.97 5.52
N ASP A 64 -10.01 9.26 5.80
CA ASP A 64 -11.18 10.12 5.74
C ASP A 64 -10.99 11.18 4.65
N PHE A 65 -12.10 11.59 4.02
CA PHE A 65 -12.08 12.64 3.01
C PHE A 65 -12.08 14.01 3.67
N ARG A 66 -11.03 14.80 3.37
CA ARG A 66 -10.91 16.20 3.81
C ARG A 66 -10.60 17.06 2.60
N ASP A 67 -11.43 18.08 2.36
CA ASP A 67 -11.29 19.00 1.23
C ASP A 67 -10.25 20.11 1.48
N ASP A 68 -9.87 20.34 2.73
CA ASP A 68 -9.13 21.49 3.23
C ASP A 68 -7.70 21.18 3.70
N ASN A 69 -7.11 20.10 3.21
CA ASN A 69 -5.74 19.73 3.59
C ASN A 69 -4.71 20.78 3.13
N GLU A 70 -4.00 21.39 4.09
CA GLU A 70 -2.96 22.41 3.86
C GLU A 70 -1.80 21.94 2.96
N ASN A 71 -1.57 20.63 2.87
CA ASN A 71 -0.49 20.02 2.09
C ASN A 71 -0.91 19.59 0.68
N ASP A 72 -2.05 20.06 0.17
CA ASP A 72 -2.64 19.63 -1.11
C ASP A 72 -2.87 18.09 -1.21
N ALA A 73 -2.85 17.40 -0.09
CA ALA A 73 -3.12 15.97 0.00
C ALA A 73 -4.60 15.71 -0.30
N ARG A 74 -4.91 15.26 -1.50
CA ARG A 74 -6.27 15.01 -1.94
C ARG A 74 -6.58 13.53 -1.92
N ALA A 75 -7.55 13.14 -1.10
CA ALA A 75 -8.23 11.86 -1.25
C ALA A 75 -9.22 11.98 -2.42
N LYS A 76 -8.80 11.60 -3.62
CA LYS A 76 -9.73 11.52 -4.76
C LYS A 76 -10.70 10.37 -4.53
N ASN A 77 -12.00 10.70 -4.42
CA ASN A 77 -13.10 9.73 -4.28
C ASN A 77 -13.07 8.95 -2.95
N ALA A 78 -13.23 9.65 -1.86
CA ALA A 78 -13.19 9.09 -0.53
C ALA A 78 -14.40 8.23 -0.21
N GLU A 79 -14.28 6.95 -0.42
CA GLU A 79 -14.96 6.00 0.44
C GLU A 79 -14.10 5.85 1.70
N GLU A 80 -14.70 6.07 2.86
CA GLU A 80 -14.08 5.79 4.15
C GLU A 80 -13.60 4.34 4.14
N ARG A 81 -12.32 4.13 4.45
CA ARG A 81 -11.76 2.80 4.57
C ARG A 81 -10.70 2.74 5.66
N ARG A 82 -10.49 1.57 6.17
CA ARG A 82 -9.50 1.29 7.21
C ARG A 82 -8.52 0.24 6.73
N GLY A 83 -7.31 0.33 7.22
CA GLY A 83 -6.29 -0.69 7.03
C GLY A 83 -5.57 -0.95 8.34
N ARG A 84 -5.31 -2.22 8.62
CA ARG A 84 -4.48 -2.63 9.76
C ARG A 84 -3.02 -2.75 9.31
N VAL A 85 -2.11 -2.27 10.15
CA VAL A 85 -0.66 -2.49 10.01
C VAL A 85 -0.19 -3.61 10.92
N SER A 86 0.99 -4.16 10.65
CA SER A 86 1.63 -5.13 11.53
C SER A 86 1.96 -4.51 12.89
N ASP A 87 2.05 -5.35 13.92
CA ASP A 87 2.34 -4.88 15.28
C ASP A 87 3.72 -4.20 15.33
N ASP A 88 4.73 -4.73 14.62
CA ASP A 88 6.07 -4.14 14.51
C ASP A 88 6.04 -2.75 13.87
N THR A 89 5.30 -2.59 12.77
CA THR A 89 5.14 -1.29 12.10
C THR A 89 4.39 -0.31 12.99
N PHE A 90 3.40 -0.78 13.74
CA PHE A 90 2.66 0.08 14.66
C PHE A 90 3.54 0.55 15.83
N GLU A 91 4.33 -0.33 16.43
CA GLU A 91 5.30 0.03 17.46
C GLU A 91 6.32 1.05 16.94
N PHE A 92 6.78 0.88 15.71
CA PHE A 92 7.70 1.83 15.08
C PHE A 92 7.03 3.17 14.74
N LEU A 93 5.73 3.18 14.42
CA LEU A 93 4.93 4.39 14.29
C LEU A 93 4.85 5.16 15.62
N LEU A 94 4.61 4.46 16.74
CA LEU A 94 4.61 5.06 18.07
C LEU A 94 5.98 5.64 18.44
N TYR A 95 7.07 4.95 18.09
CA TYR A 95 8.42 5.46 18.24
C TYR A 95 8.61 6.78 17.47
N TYR A 96 8.16 6.83 16.19
CA TYR A 96 8.22 8.05 15.39
C TYR A 96 7.44 9.21 16.04
N ILE A 97 6.22 8.96 16.51
CA ILE A 97 5.40 9.97 17.19
C ILE A 97 6.11 10.48 18.45
N GLY A 98 6.69 9.58 19.24
CA GLY A 98 7.44 9.93 20.43
C GLY A 98 8.70 10.75 20.14
N GLU A 99 9.49 10.34 19.12
CA GLU A 99 10.72 11.02 18.72
C GLU A 99 10.49 12.49 18.28
N TYR A 100 9.36 12.76 17.62
CA TYR A 100 9.03 14.09 17.13
C TYR A 100 7.86 14.75 17.89
N TRP A 101 7.55 14.28 19.09
CA TRP A 101 6.41 14.76 19.87
C TRP A 101 6.39 16.28 20.08
N ASP A 102 7.53 16.91 20.39
CA ASP A 102 7.65 18.35 20.59
C ASP A 102 7.20 19.18 19.39
N ILE A 103 7.21 18.59 18.20
CA ILE A 103 6.79 19.22 16.97
C ILE A 103 5.37 18.77 16.61
N LEU A 104 5.08 17.47 16.68
CA LEU A 104 3.80 16.89 16.31
C LEU A 104 2.64 17.42 17.14
N GLN A 105 2.80 17.58 18.45
CA GLN A 105 1.74 18.08 19.33
C GLN A 105 1.21 19.48 18.99
N LYS A 106 1.84 20.21 18.06
CA LYS A 106 1.46 21.57 17.65
C LYS A 106 0.53 21.59 16.44
N GLN A 107 0.26 20.46 15.86
CA GLN A 107 -0.58 20.30 14.66
C GLN A 107 -1.14 18.87 14.60
N GLU A 108 -1.98 18.54 13.63
CA GLU A 108 -2.74 17.28 13.59
C GLU A 108 -2.20 16.26 12.56
N TYR A 109 -1.41 16.69 11.58
CA TYR A 109 -0.90 15.80 10.53
C TYR A 109 0.16 14.85 11.05
N LEU A 110 0.03 13.56 10.70
CA LEU A 110 1.02 12.54 11.06
C LEU A 110 2.39 12.83 10.43
N PHE A 111 2.43 13.22 9.16
CA PHE A 111 3.68 13.44 8.44
C PHE A 111 4.00 14.93 8.29
N ILE A 112 5.13 15.32 8.87
CA ILE A 112 5.61 16.72 8.94
C ILE A 112 7.03 16.85 8.38
N ASN A 113 7.39 18.08 8.04
CA ASN A 113 8.78 18.44 7.78
C ASN A 113 9.57 18.44 9.09
N ILE A 114 10.67 17.70 9.14
CA ILE A 114 11.51 17.53 10.33
C ILE A 114 12.81 18.33 10.27
N LYS A 115 13.04 19.08 9.18
CA LYS A 115 14.26 19.88 8.94
C LYS A 115 13.93 21.14 8.13
N GLY A 116 14.81 22.14 8.24
CA GLY A 116 14.74 23.40 7.46
C GLY A 116 13.71 24.40 8.00
N ASP A 117 13.43 25.42 7.22
CA ASP A 117 12.56 26.54 7.59
C ASP A 117 11.06 26.17 7.68
N THR A 118 10.73 24.97 7.25
CA THR A 118 9.36 24.44 7.26
C THR A 118 9.13 23.37 8.32
N ILE A 119 10.01 23.26 9.32
CA ILE A 119 9.84 22.31 10.43
C ILE A 119 8.43 22.42 11.01
N GLY A 120 7.78 21.27 11.22
CA GLY A 120 6.43 21.14 11.77
C GLY A 120 5.29 21.40 10.79
N LYS A 121 5.56 21.92 9.59
CA LYS A 121 4.53 22.03 8.56
C LYS A 121 4.24 20.65 7.94
N PRO A 122 2.99 20.40 7.51
CA PRO A 122 2.62 19.15 6.85
C PRO A 122 3.52 18.82 5.67
N LEU A 123 3.91 17.55 5.56
CA LEU A 123 4.75 17.06 4.47
C LEU A 123 3.95 17.07 3.16
N ARG A 124 4.56 17.58 2.09
CA ARG A 124 3.93 17.68 0.76
C ARG A 124 4.27 16.48 -0.11
N VAL A 125 3.41 16.19 -1.07
CA VAL A 125 3.58 15.08 -2.03
C VAL A 125 4.91 15.22 -2.78
N ASP A 126 5.25 16.42 -3.27
CA ASP A 126 6.50 16.66 -4.01
C ASP A 126 7.73 16.32 -3.15
N SER A 127 7.71 16.67 -1.86
CA SER A 127 8.80 16.33 -0.93
C SER A 127 9.01 14.83 -0.76
N VAL A 128 7.94 14.03 -0.89
CA VAL A 128 8.03 12.57 -0.86
C VAL A 128 8.70 12.05 -2.14
N TYR A 129 8.35 12.57 -3.30
CA TYR A 129 9.03 12.19 -4.56
C TYR A 129 10.51 12.58 -4.54
N ASP A 130 10.84 13.77 -4.05
CA ASP A 130 12.25 14.18 -3.84
C ASP A 130 13.00 13.25 -2.88
N MET A 131 12.31 12.75 -1.85
CA MET A 131 12.87 11.75 -0.94
C MET A 131 13.22 10.45 -1.69
N PHE A 132 12.27 9.92 -2.49
CA PHE A 132 12.52 8.70 -3.27
C PHE A 132 13.62 8.89 -4.32
N GLU A 133 13.70 10.05 -4.98
CA GLU A 133 14.80 10.35 -5.90
C GLU A 133 16.17 10.37 -5.20
N ARG A 134 16.24 10.92 -3.99
CA ARG A 134 17.48 10.88 -3.19
C ARG A 134 17.86 9.46 -2.80
N MET A 135 16.86 8.61 -2.47
CA MET A 135 17.11 7.20 -2.17
C MET A 135 17.57 6.44 -3.41
N GLU A 136 16.98 6.69 -4.58
CA GLU A 136 17.42 6.10 -5.86
C GLU A 136 18.88 6.46 -6.16
N LYS A 137 19.27 7.73 -6.00
CA LYS A 137 20.66 8.17 -6.17
C LYS A 137 21.64 7.50 -5.19
N LYS A 138 21.17 7.19 -3.96
CA LYS A 138 22.00 6.56 -2.92
C LYS A 138 22.15 5.05 -3.10
N THR A 139 21.07 4.37 -3.50
CA THR A 139 20.99 2.89 -3.53
C THR A 139 21.05 2.30 -4.93
N GLY A 140 20.80 3.10 -5.98
CA GLY A 140 20.58 2.63 -7.33
C GLY A 140 19.21 1.98 -7.56
N ILE A 141 18.35 1.93 -6.53
CA ILE A 141 17.04 1.29 -6.58
C ILE A 141 15.95 2.35 -6.73
N LYS A 142 15.18 2.23 -7.82
CA LYS A 142 14.03 3.11 -8.08
C LYS A 142 12.77 2.53 -7.45
N ILE A 143 12.23 3.23 -6.45
CA ILE A 143 10.91 2.97 -5.85
C ILE A 143 10.08 4.25 -5.89
N THR A 144 8.77 4.09 -6.02
CA THR A 144 7.79 5.18 -5.94
C THR A 144 6.62 4.75 -5.03
N PRO A 145 5.84 5.69 -4.49
CA PRO A 145 4.65 5.35 -3.71
C PRO A 145 3.68 4.42 -4.45
N HIS A 146 3.57 4.58 -5.76
CA HIS A 146 2.73 3.73 -6.59
C HIS A 146 3.23 2.28 -6.68
N MET A 147 4.55 2.09 -6.73
CA MET A 147 5.16 0.75 -6.70
C MET A 147 4.94 0.05 -5.36
N LEU A 148 4.99 0.78 -4.24
CA LEU A 148 4.66 0.27 -2.90
C LEU A 148 3.19 -0.15 -2.79
N ARG A 149 2.29 0.65 -3.33
CA ARG A 149 0.87 0.32 -3.38
C ARG A 149 0.59 -0.92 -4.25
N ARG A 150 1.31 -1.11 -5.36
CA ARG A 150 1.23 -2.35 -6.15
C ARG A 150 1.82 -3.54 -5.41
N TYR A 151 2.89 -3.35 -4.65
CA TYR A 151 3.44 -4.37 -3.76
C TYR A 151 2.37 -4.86 -2.77
N TYR A 152 1.65 -3.93 -2.11
CA TYR A 152 0.52 -4.27 -1.25
C TYR A 152 -0.50 -5.16 -1.97
N ALA A 153 -0.96 -4.74 -3.15
CA ALA A 153 -1.97 -5.50 -3.90
C ALA A 153 -1.48 -6.91 -4.26
N ASN A 154 -0.26 -7.03 -4.76
CA ASN A 154 0.30 -8.33 -5.18
C ASN A 154 0.50 -9.28 -3.99
N THR A 155 1.03 -8.80 -2.86
CA THR A 155 1.23 -9.65 -1.69
C THR A 155 -0.10 -10.15 -1.09
N ARG A 156 -1.20 -9.38 -1.16
CA ARG A 156 -2.53 -9.83 -0.73
C ARG A 156 -3.12 -10.83 -1.73
N TRP A 157 -2.92 -10.59 -3.01
CA TRP A 157 -3.29 -11.55 -4.05
C TRP A 157 -2.55 -12.89 -3.93
N GLU A 158 -1.24 -12.86 -3.64
CA GLU A 158 -0.43 -14.04 -3.37
C GLU A 158 -0.86 -14.79 -2.09
N ALA A 159 -1.40 -14.05 -1.11
CA ALA A 159 -2.00 -14.58 0.12
C ALA A 159 -3.48 -14.98 -0.05
N ASP A 160 -3.96 -15.15 -1.28
CA ASP A 160 -5.31 -15.62 -1.65
C ASP A 160 -6.46 -14.73 -1.16
N TRP A 161 -6.22 -13.42 -0.99
CA TRP A 161 -7.32 -12.50 -0.72
C TRP A 161 -8.25 -12.41 -1.93
N PRO A 162 -9.59 -12.38 -1.70
CA PRO A 162 -10.54 -12.12 -2.78
C PRO A 162 -10.25 -10.78 -3.48
N LEU A 163 -10.44 -10.76 -4.79
CA LEU A 163 -10.18 -9.57 -5.61
C LEU A 163 -10.99 -8.36 -5.15
N GLU A 164 -12.23 -8.60 -4.74
CA GLU A 164 -13.14 -7.58 -4.21
C GLU A 164 -12.61 -6.96 -2.93
N MET A 165 -12.02 -7.77 -2.05
CA MET A 165 -11.41 -7.31 -0.79
C MET A 165 -10.18 -6.44 -1.08
N ILE A 166 -9.33 -6.86 -2.01
CA ILE A 166 -8.16 -6.07 -2.45
C ILE A 166 -8.63 -4.74 -3.08
N SER A 167 -9.66 -4.79 -3.93
CA SER A 167 -10.23 -3.62 -4.58
C SER A 167 -10.78 -2.61 -3.56
N GLN A 168 -11.49 -3.10 -2.56
CA GLN A 168 -12.03 -2.29 -1.47
C GLN A 168 -10.90 -1.67 -0.64
N ALA A 169 -9.90 -2.45 -0.23
CA ALA A 169 -8.74 -1.96 0.52
C ALA A 169 -7.98 -0.87 -0.22
N LEU A 170 -7.86 -0.99 -1.54
CA LEU A 170 -7.25 0.02 -2.40
C LEU A 170 -8.16 1.23 -2.68
N GLY A 171 -9.47 1.16 -2.41
CA GLY A 171 -10.44 2.19 -2.77
C GLY A 171 -10.55 2.37 -4.28
N HIS A 172 -10.64 1.26 -5.01
CA HIS A 172 -10.94 1.27 -6.45
C HIS A 172 -12.45 1.19 -6.67
N LYS A 173 -13.01 2.12 -7.44
CA LYS A 173 -14.43 2.12 -7.79
C LYS A 173 -14.82 0.97 -8.74
N HIS A 174 -13.86 0.44 -9.50
CA HIS A 174 -14.07 -0.59 -10.50
C HIS A 174 -13.03 -1.70 -10.33
N LEU A 175 -13.48 -2.95 -10.35
CA LEU A 175 -12.63 -4.14 -10.27
C LEU A 175 -11.57 -4.19 -11.37
N ASP A 176 -11.90 -3.71 -12.58
CA ASP A 176 -10.96 -3.64 -13.70
C ASP A 176 -9.67 -2.86 -13.36
N THR A 177 -9.78 -1.86 -12.49
CA THR A 177 -8.59 -1.12 -12.01
C THR A 177 -7.70 -2.02 -11.18
N THR A 178 -8.28 -2.85 -10.31
CA THR A 178 -7.53 -3.81 -9.49
C THR A 178 -6.90 -4.90 -10.34
N ILE A 179 -7.63 -5.42 -11.31
CA ILE A 179 -7.14 -6.46 -12.25
C ILE A 179 -5.88 -5.98 -12.98
N ARG A 180 -5.84 -4.72 -13.43
CA ARG A 180 -4.64 -4.14 -14.08
C ARG A 180 -3.43 -4.02 -13.14
N TYR A 181 -3.66 -3.97 -11.83
CA TYR A 181 -2.60 -3.99 -10.82
C TYR A 181 -1.98 -5.37 -10.64
N LEU A 182 -2.78 -6.43 -10.87
CA LEU A 182 -2.42 -7.81 -10.63
C LEU A 182 -2.05 -8.46 -11.97
N ASN A 183 -0.77 -8.51 -12.29
CA ASN A 183 -0.26 -9.09 -13.55
C ASN A 183 -0.38 -10.62 -13.65
N VAL A 184 -1.19 -11.30 -12.81
CA VAL A 184 -1.04 -12.76 -12.57
C VAL A 184 -2.36 -13.53 -12.65
N LEU A 185 -3.38 -13.01 -13.34
CA LEU A 185 -4.68 -13.71 -13.46
C LEU A 185 -4.58 -15.07 -14.15
N ASP A 186 -3.75 -15.20 -15.19
CA ASP A 186 -3.67 -16.43 -15.99
C ASP A 186 -3.06 -17.60 -15.23
N ASP A 187 -2.03 -17.36 -14.42
CA ASP A 187 -1.36 -18.44 -13.66
C ASP A 187 -2.23 -18.95 -12.50
N LYS A 188 -2.92 -18.06 -11.79
CA LYS A 188 -3.86 -18.46 -10.72
C LYS A 188 -5.08 -19.19 -11.28
N LEU A 189 -5.62 -18.74 -12.39
CA LEU A 189 -6.74 -19.40 -13.05
C LEU A 189 -6.35 -20.82 -13.49
N LYS A 190 -5.16 -20.97 -14.06
CA LYS A 190 -4.61 -22.27 -14.45
C LYS A 190 -4.41 -23.19 -13.25
N THR A 191 -3.81 -22.69 -12.17
CA THR A 191 -3.58 -23.45 -10.94
C THR A 191 -4.90 -23.87 -10.29
N ALA A 192 -5.84 -22.93 -10.13
CA ALA A 192 -7.17 -23.21 -9.57
C ALA A 192 -7.94 -24.23 -10.43
N SER A 193 -7.84 -24.11 -11.74
CA SER A 193 -8.45 -25.09 -12.67
C SER A 193 -7.84 -26.47 -12.52
N GLN A 194 -6.52 -26.57 -12.40
CA GLN A 194 -5.83 -27.84 -12.18
C GLN A 194 -6.22 -28.50 -10.85
N GLU A 195 -6.29 -27.69 -9.76
CA GLU A 195 -6.72 -28.18 -8.45
C GLU A 195 -8.18 -28.64 -8.45
N PHE A 196 -9.06 -27.88 -9.12
CA PHE A 196 -10.46 -28.28 -9.28
C PHE A 196 -10.58 -29.61 -9.97
N TYR A 197 -9.93 -29.81 -11.12
CA TYR A 197 -10.01 -31.09 -11.85
C TYR A 197 -9.26 -32.21 -11.15
N ARG A 198 -8.24 -31.95 -10.38
CA ARG A 198 -7.61 -32.97 -9.52
C ARG A 198 -8.58 -33.44 -8.44
N ARG A 199 -9.36 -32.52 -7.83
CA ARG A 199 -10.34 -32.82 -6.77
C ARG A 199 -11.59 -33.53 -7.33
N TYR A 200 -11.96 -33.16 -8.53
CA TYR A 200 -13.19 -33.63 -9.21
C TYR A 200 -12.91 -34.39 -10.51
N SER A 201 -11.83 -35.13 -10.55
CA SER A 201 -11.37 -35.84 -11.77
C SER A 201 -12.39 -36.80 -12.40
N LYS A 202 -13.37 -37.25 -11.61
CA LYS A 202 -14.45 -38.18 -12.08
C LYS A 202 -15.82 -37.50 -12.14
N LEU A 203 -15.88 -36.18 -12.23
CA LEU A 203 -17.12 -35.39 -12.10
C LEU A 203 -18.26 -35.87 -13.03
N TYR A 204 -17.93 -36.30 -14.24
CA TYR A 204 -18.90 -36.69 -15.26
C TYR A 204 -18.83 -38.17 -15.67
N GLY A 205 -18.01 -39.00 -15.02
CA GLY A 205 -17.89 -40.42 -15.37
C GLY A 205 -17.42 -40.71 -16.81
N VAL A 206 -16.66 -39.75 -17.40
CA VAL A 206 -16.20 -39.88 -18.82
C VAL A 206 -15.36 -41.12 -19.07
N GLU A 207 -14.74 -41.68 -18.05
CA GLU A 207 -13.97 -42.93 -18.12
C GLU A 207 -14.80 -44.08 -18.73
N GLN A 208 -16.08 -44.20 -18.36
CA GLN A 208 -16.99 -45.23 -18.89
C GLN A 208 -17.20 -45.09 -20.39
N PHE A 209 -17.18 -43.87 -20.91
CA PHE A 209 -17.31 -43.62 -22.36
C PHE A 209 -16.02 -43.92 -23.13
N LEU A 210 -14.87 -43.79 -22.48
CA LEU A 210 -13.57 -44.09 -23.06
C LEU A 210 -13.32 -45.63 -23.11
N GLU A 211 -13.73 -46.32 -22.05
CA GLU A 211 -13.63 -47.79 -21.97
C GLU A 211 -14.52 -48.51 -23.00
N SER A 212 -15.71 -47.99 -23.26
CA SER A 212 -16.64 -48.54 -24.24
C SER A 212 -16.22 -48.35 -25.70
N ARG A 213 -15.16 -47.56 -25.95
CA ARG A 213 -14.62 -47.29 -27.32
C ARG A 213 -13.27 -47.98 -27.60
N ARG A 214 -12.76 -48.72 -26.63
CA ARG A 214 -11.60 -49.63 -26.79
C ARG A 214 -12.05 -51.04 -27.10
#